data_8d3ed50f7306edb37aa2bcb14ccc985e
#
_entry.id   8d3ed50f7306edb37aa2bcb14ccc985e
#
_cell.length_a   1.000
_cell.length_b   1.000
_cell.length_c   1.000
_cell.angle_alpha   90.00
_cell.angle_beta   90.00
_cell.angle_gamma   90.00
#
_symmetry.space_group_name_H-M   'P 1'
#
loop_
_entity.id
_entity.type
_entity.pdbx_description
1 polymer ?
#
loop_
_entity_poly.entity_id
_entity_poly.type
_entity_poly.pdbx_seq_one_letter_code
_entity_poly.pdbx_strand_id
1 'polypeptide(L)'
;VTKYDYDKHGNVISVTDAKGNETQYSVDLNDNVTKMTQANGGEYTYSYDKAGRLKSMTSPLGYTKNFSYDKVDNVVKESDSLKSTTTYTYDKLHNMKSSTNALDGTTSFSYDKYGNLVKETDPLGRSNTYSYDLAGQMTSAADPLGKITAYTYDPAGNITEITKPGGRKTSYGYDKNYNVTSVTDPMGYVAKTVYDKDNRVTEETDALGQKESYTYDKDSRVTSITDKRGFTTGFDYDAHGNIQVVTDKTGLKSHLEYDKNDNLTKVTDALGGVTTYGYDNMDNLVTFTNA
;
A
#
# COMPACT_ATOMS: atom_id res chain seq x y z
N VAL A 1 -1.77 -19.22 -15.50
CA VAL A 1 -2.67 -18.42 -16.37
C VAL A 1 -4.03 -18.35 -15.72
N THR A 2 -4.57 -17.14 -15.54
CA THR A 2 -5.97 -16.96 -15.10
C THR A 2 -6.89 -17.03 -16.32
N LYS A 3 -8.02 -17.74 -16.21
CA LYS A 3 -9.03 -17.87 -17.27
C LYS A 3 -10.32 -17.18 -16.82
N TYR A 4 -11.05 -16.62 -17.78
CA TYR A 4 -12.32 -15.94 -17.57
C TYR A 4 -13.36 -16.50 -18.55
N ASP A 5 -14.56 -16.79 -18.08
CA ASP A 5 -15.70 -17.10 -18.90
C ASP A 5 -16.75 -16.00 -18.79
N TYR A 6 -17.46 -15.76 -19.87
CA TYR A 6 -18.41 -14.66 -20.01
C TYR A 6 -19.78 -15.15 -20.47
N ASP A 7 -20.82 -14.44 -20.05
CA ASP A 7 -22.15 -14.63 -20.63
C ASP A 7 -22.26 -13.90 -22.00
N LYS A 8 -23.44 -14.03 -22.63
CA LYS A 8 -23.73 -13.40 -23.93
C LYS A 8 -23.74 -11.85 -23.88
N HIS A 9 -23.82 -11.23 -22.70
CA HIS A 9 -23.80 -9.79 -22.50
C HIS A 9 -22.39 -9.26 -22.18
N GLY A 10 -21.42 -10.16 -21.99
CA GLY A 10 -20.04 -9.83 -21.65
C GLY A 10 -19.77 -9.76 -20.15
N ASN A 11 -20.68 -10.20 -19.30
CA ASN A 11 -20.45 -10.28 -17.86
C ASN A 11 -19.58 -11.49 -17.54
N VAL A 12 -18.61 -11.33 -16.64
CA VAL A 12 -17.82 -12.46 -16.13
C VAL A 12 -18.72 -13.38 -15.32
N ILE A 13 -18.82 -14.65 -15.73
CA ILE A 13 -19.58 -15.69 -15.02
C ILE A 13 -18.70 -16.73 -14.32
N SER A 14 -17.41 -16.82 -14.69
CA SER A 14 -16.43 -17.64 -13.98
C SER A 14 -15.03 -17.06 -14.10
N VAL A 15 -14.23 -17.26 -13.05
CA VAL A 15 -12.79 -16.97 -13.02
C VAL A 15 -12.07 -18.18 -12.45
N THR A 16 -11.14 -18.77 -13.23
CA THR A 16 -10.28 -19.85 -12.77
C THR A 16 -8.85 -19.34 -12.62
N ASP A 17 -8.28 -19.48 -11.43
CA ASP A 17 -6.89 -19.07 -11.15
C ASP A 17 -5.86 -20.06 -11.74
N ALA A 18 -4.56 -19.73 -11.62
CA ALA A 18 -3.48 -20.57 -12.12
C ALA A 18 -3.37 -21.94 -11.42
N LYS A 19 -3.99 -22.11 -10.24
CA LYS A 19 -4.03 -23.35 -9.47
C LYS A 19 -5.28 -24.18 -9.76
N GLY A 20 -6.19 -23.69 -10.63
CA GLY A 20 -7.43 -24.36 -10.99
C GLY A 20 -8.59 -24.07 -10.03
N ASN A 21 -8.46 -23.14 -9.09
CA ASN A 21 -9.56 -22.73 -8.23
C ASN A 21 -10.55 -21.88 -9.05
N GLU A 22 -11.79 -22.29 -9.12
CA GLU A 22 -12.84 -21.60 -9.86
C GLU A 22 -13.75 -20.79 -8.92
N THR A 23 -14.00 -19.53 -9.27
CA THR A 23 -15.04 -18.68 -8.67
C THR A 23 -16.12 -18.42 -9.70
N GLN A 24 -17.37 -18.69 -9.39
CA GLN A 24 -18.52 -18.53 -10.29
C GLN A 24 -19.40 -17.36 -9.86
N TYR A 25 -20.03 -16.70 -10.84
CA TYR A 25 -20.92 -15.57 -10.64
C TYR A 25 -22.26 -15.79 -11.33
N SER A 26 -23.35 -15.37 -10.68
CA SER A 26 -24.65 -15.24 -11.30
C SER A 26 -25.03 -13.75 -11.36
N VAL A 27 -25.58 -13.31 -12.47
CA VAL A 27 -25.99 -11.92 -12.69
C VAL A 27 -27.49 -11.85 -12.95
N ASP A 28 -28.12 -10.70 -12.63
CA ASP A 28 -29.51 -10.43 -12.97
C ASP A 28 -29.63 -9.80 -14.36
N LEU A 29 -30.84 -9.42 -14.76
CA LEU A 29 -31.13 -8.79 -16.06
C LEU A 29 -30.56 -7.37 -16.21
N ASN A 30 -30.07 -6.78 -15.13
CA ASN A 30 -29.42 -5.45 -15.10
C ASN A 30 -27.90 -5.59 -14.92
N ASP A 31 -27.35 -6.78 -15.17
CA ASP A 31 -25.94 -7.11 -15.05
C ASP A 31 -25.35 -6.97 -13.63
N ASN A 32 -26.20 -6.96 -12.58
CA ASN A 32 -25.72 -6.98 -11.20
C ASN A 32 -25.40 -8.41 -10.77
N VAL A 33 -24.28 -8.62 -10.08
CA VAL A 33 -23.91 -9.93 -9.50
C VAL A 33 -24.86 -10.25 -8.34
N THR A 34 -25.69 -11.27 -8.49
CA THR A 34 -26.63 -11.71 -7.45
C THR A 34 -26.07 -12.83 -6.57
N LYS A 35 -25.07 -13.58 -7.06
CA LYS A 35 -24.43 -14.66 -6.34
C LYS A 35 -22.96 -14.79 -6.76
N MET A 36 -22.11 -15.09 -5.82
CA MET A 36 -20.72 -15.50 -6.04
C MET A 36 -20.47 -16.82 -5.29
N THR A 37 -20.02 -17.85 -5.99
CA THR A 37 -19.63 -19.13 -5.43
C THR A 37 -18.12 -19.28 -5.51
N GLN A 38 -17.45 -19.38 -4.37
CA GLN A 38 -16.01 -19.56 -4.28
C GLN A 38 -15.61 -21.02 -4.58
N ALA A 39 -14.35 -21.27 -4.92
CA ALA A 39 -13.82 -22.60 -5.22
C ALA A 39 -14.02 -23.63 -4.09
N ASN A 40 -14.09 -23.19 -2.83
CA ASN A 40 -14.38 -24.04 -1.67
C ASN A 40 -15.89 -24.30 -1.44
N GLY A 41 -16.75 -23.84 -2.36
CA GLY A 41 -18.21 -23.96 -2.29
C GLY A 41 -18.90 -22.90 -1.43
N GLY A 42 -18.16 -21.93 -0.87
CA GLY A 42 -18.73 -20.82 -0.11
C GLY A 42 -19.54 -19.88 -1.00
N GLU A 43 -20.78 -19.59 -0.61
CA GLU A 43 -21.68 -18.73 -1.41
C GLU A 43 -21.92 -17.38 -0.74
N TYR A 44 -21.70 -16.31 -1.52
CA TYR A 44 -22.16 -14.96 -1.20
C TYR A 44 -23.38 -14.65 -2.05
N THR A 45 -24.40 -14.05 -1.47
CA THR A 45 -25.57 -13.57 -2.21
C THR A 45 -25.75 -12.08 -2.03
N TYR A 46 -26.23 -11.43 -3.09
CA TYR A 46 -26.40 -9.99 -3.15
C TYR A 46 -27.81 -9.66 -3.60
N SER A 47 -28.40 -8.61 -3.05
CA SER A 47 -29.64 -8.07 -3.55
C SER A 47 -29.51 -6.55 -3.79
N TYR A 48 -30.29 -6.05 -4.73
CA TYR A 48 -30.21 -4.66 -5.14
C TYR A 48 -31.59 -4.01 -5.00
N ASP A 49 -31.60 -2.70 -4.85
CA ASP A 49 -32.83 -1.91 -4.90
C ASP A 49 -33.22 -1.61 -6.36
N LYS A 50 -34.33 -0.89 -6.53
CA LYS A 50 -34.86 -0.53 -7.89
C LYS A 50 -33.92 0.41 -8.66
N ALA A 51 -32.98 1.08 -8.00
CA ALA A 51 -31.99 1.96 -8.61
C ALA A 51 -30.67 1.21 -8.93
N GLY A 52 -30.59 -0.12 -8.67
CA GLY A 52 -29.40 -0.93 -8.89
C GLY A 52 -28.35 -0.80 -7.80
N ARG A 53 -28.67 -0.21 -6.64
CA ARG A 53 -27.74 -0.06 -5.51
C ARG A 53 -27.81 -1.30 -4.62
N LEU A 54 -26.65 -1.73 -4.07
CA LEU A 54 -26.56 -2.91 -3.21
C LEU A 54 -27.43 -2.73 -1.96
N LYS A 55 -28.50 -3.53 -1.84
CA LYS A 55 -29.41 -3.51 -0.70
C LYS A 55 -28.98 -4.45 0.42
N SER A 56 -28.49 -5.65 0.06
CA SER A 56 -27.95 -6.60 1.04
C SER A 56 -26.88 -7.49 0.45
N MET A 57 -25.99 -7.97 1.33
CA MET A 57 -25.01 -9.02 1.05
C MET A 57 -25.09 -10.05 2.16
N THR A 58 -25.13 -11.35 1.81
CA THR A 58 -25.07 -12.47 2.77
C THR A 58 -23.84 -13.31 2.49
N SER A 59 -23.03 -13.58 3.51
CA SER A 59 -21.83 -14.42 3.44
C SER A 59 -22.16 -15.91 3.47
N PRO A 60 -21.21 -16.82 3.16
CA PRO A 60 -21.40 -18.27 3.25
C PRO A 60 -21.81 -18.79 4.63
N LEU A 61 -21.49 -18.06 5.69
CA LEU A 61 -21.86 -18.38 7.07
C LEU A 61 -23.22 -17.77 7.49
N GLY A 62 -23.97 -17.19 6.55
CA GLY A 62 -25.28 -16.57 6.83
C GLY A 62 -25.21 -15.18 7.46
N TYR A 63 -24.03 -14.60 7.62
CA TYR A 63 -23.91 -13.21 8.09
C TYR A 63 -24.40 -12.28 6.98
N THR A 64 -25.42 -11.46 7.31
CA THR A 64 -26.03 -10.53 6.35
C THR A 64 -25.73 -9.10 6.73
N LYS A 65 -25.31 -8.28 5.74
CA LYS A 65 -25.17 -6.83 5.85
C LYS A 65 -26.19 -6.16 4.94
N ASN A 66 -26.93 -5.16 5.46
CA ASN A 66 -27.95 -4.42 4.73
C ASN A 66 -27.58 -2.95 4.65
N PHE A 67 -27.98 -2.31 3.54
CA PHE A 67 -27.71 -0.91 3.24
C PHE A 67 -29.01 -0.17 2.93
N SER A 68 -29.05 1.09 3.30
CA SER A 68 -30.12 2.02 2.91
C SER A 68 -29.50 3.32 2.42
N TYR A 69 -30.13 3.94 1.48
CA TYR A 69 -29.63 5.12 0.77
C TYR A 69 -30.61 6.28 0.83
N ASP A 70 -30.11 7.48 0.75
CA ASP A 70 -30.93 8.66 0.49
C ASP A 70 -31.26 8.81 -1.03
N LYS A 71 -31.89 9.92 -1.39
CA LYS A 71 -32.33 10.19 -2.77
C LYS A 71 -31.18 10.52 -3.73
N VAL A 72 -29.97 10.73 -3.21
CA VAL A 72 -28.76 11.14 -3.95
C VAL A 72 -27.62 10.14 -3.74
N ASP A 73 -28.01 8.88 -3.43
CA ASP A 73 -27.17 7.69 -3.36
C ASP A 73 -26.15 7.62 -2.20
N ASN A 74 -26.24 8.51 -1.22
CA ASN A 74 -25.44 8.36 -0.01
C ASN A 74 -25.99 7.20 0.83
N VAL A 75 -25.09 6.35 1.39
CA VAL A 75 -25.47 5.34 2.39
C VAL A 75 -25.87 6.02 3.69
N VAL A 76 -27.15 5.96 4.07
CA VAL A 76 -27.63 6.56 5.34
C VAL A 76 -27.73 5.56 6.46
N LYS A 77 -27.71 4.26 6.16
CA LYS A 77 -27.75 3.20 7.18
C LYS A 77 -27.08 1.94 6.69
N GLU A 78 -26.29 1.35 7.55
CA GLU A 78 -25.82 -0.03 7.49
C GLU A 78 -26.37 -0.79 8.69
N SER A 79 -26.77 -2.05 8.50
CA SER A 79 -27.15 -2.94 9.61
C SER A 79 -26.79 -4.38 9.26
N ASP A 80 -26.55 -5.19 10.28
CA ASP A 80 -26.16 -6.59 10.08
C ASP A 80 -27.12 -7.55 10.81
N SER A 81 -26.92 -8.85 10.57
CA SER A 81 -27.68 -9.94 11.18
C SER A 81 -27.47 -10.06 12.70
N LEU A 82 -26.43 -9.42 13.26
CA LEU A 82 -26.15 -9.34 14.70
C LEU A 82 -26.84 -8.13 15.34
N LYS A 83 -27.72 -7.42 14.59
CA LYS A 83 -28.45 -6.21 14.99
C LYS A 83 -27.55 -5.00 15.23
N SER A 84 -26.27 -5.04 14.80
CA SER A 84 -25.44 -3.84 14.79
C SER A 84 -25.97 -2.90 13.70
N THR A 85 -26.11 -1.63 14.05
CA THR A 85 -26.60 -0.61 13.11
C THR A 85 -25.69 0.60 13.20
N THR A 86 -25.28 1.12 12.03
CA THR A 86 -24.59 2.41 11.89
C THR A 86 -25.44 3.30 11.00
N THR A 87 -25.66 4.54 11.40
CA THR A 87 -26.37 5.54 10.60
C THR A 87 -25.46 6.71 10.26
N TYR A 88 -25.70 7.30 9.09
CA TYR A 88 -24.87 8.37 8.55
C TYR A 88 -25.76 9.57 8.19
N THR A 89 -25.24 10.77 8.35
CA THR A 89 -25.88 11.99 7.85
C THR A 89 -24.88 12.76 6.98
N TYR A 90 -25.41 13.52 6.02
CA TYR A 90 -24.59 14.24 5.04
C TYR A 90 -25.01 15.71 4.96
N ASP A 91 -24.14 16.55 4.50
CA ASP A 91 -24.44 17.93 4.14
C ASP A 91 -24.97 18.02 2.67
N LYS A 92 -25.23 19.23 2.21
CA LYS A 92 -25.75 19.48 0.85
C LYS A 92 -24.71 19.21 -0.26
N LEU A 93 -23.43 19.08 0.11
CA LEU A 93 -22.32 18.77 -0.79
C LEU A 93 -21.93 17.28 -0.73
N HIS A 94 -22.76 16.45 -0.07
CA HIS A 94 -22.54 15.02 0.16
C HIS A 94 -21.36 14.67 1.07
N ASN A 95 -20.82 15.63 1.83
CA ASN A 95 -19.83 15.32 2.84
C ASN A 95 -20.53 14.71 4.07
N MET A 96 -19.95 13.64 4.64
CA MET A 96 -20.48 12.99 5.84
C MET A 96 -20.42 13.92 7.05
N LYS A 97 -21.58 14.29 7.61
CA LYS A 97 -21.67 15.11 8.83
C LYS A 97 -21.55 14.30 10.10
N SER A 98 -22.09 13.10 10.12
CA SER A 98 -22.01 12.24 11.30
C SER A 98 -22.11 10.77 10.94
N SER A 99 -21.54 9.94 11.81
CA SER A 99 -21.71 8.49 11.85
C SER A 99 -22.11 8.12 13.30
N THR A 100 -23.26 7.44 13.47
CA THR A 100 -23.71 6.94 14.78
C THR A 100 -23.69 5.43 14.78
N ASN A 101 -22.93 4.81 15.68
CA ASN A 101 -22.76 3.37 15.79
C ASN A 101 -23.93 2.72 16.59
N ALA A 102 -23.90 1.38 16.69
CA ALA A 102 -24.91 0.58 17.37
C ALA A 102 -25.05 0.83 18.88
N LEU A 103 -24.11 1.54 19.49
CA LEU A 103 -24.10 1.93 20.90
C LEU A 103 -24.45 3.41 21.07
N ASP A 104 -25.09 4.03 20.09
CA ASP A 104 -25.44 5.44 20.01
C ASP A 104 -24.25 6.41 20.12
N GLY A 105 -23.04 5.89 19.96
CA GLY A 105 -21.83 6.70 19.89
C GLY A 105 -21.76 7.44 18.55
N THR A 106 -21.79 8.78 18.59
CA THR A 106 -21.78 9.62 17.40
C THR A 106 -20.43 10.28 17.20
N THR A 107 -19.81 10.02 16.04
CA THR A 107 -18.69 10.80 15.51
C THR A 107 -19.24 11.85 14.56
N SER A 108 -18.82 13.11 14.70
CA SER A 108 -19.27 14.22 13.85
C SER A 108 -18.11 14.87 13.10
N PHE A 109 -18.39 15.38 11.91
CA PHE A 109 -17.43 15.97 11.00
C PHE A 109 -17.90 17.36 10.57
N SER A 110 -16.98 18.28 10.38
CA SER A 110 -17.26 19.61 9.85
C SER A 110 -16.24 19.93 8.76
N TYR A 111 -16.69 20.62 7.74
CA TYR A 111 -15.92 20.93 6.55
C TYR A 111 -15.90 22.44 6.30
N ASP A 112 -14.85 22.92 5.63
CA ASP A 112 -14.81 24.27 5.11
C ASP A 112 -15.65 24.38 3.82
N LYS A 113 -15.70 25.59 3.24
CA LYS A 113 -16.42 25.85 2.00
C LYS A 113 -15.86 25.13 0.76
N TYR A 114 -14.66 24.57 0.85
CA TYR A 114 -14.00 23.83 -0.22
C TYR A 114 -14.15 22.30 -0.07
N GLY A 115 -14.76 21.84 1.04
CA GLY A 115 -14.93 20.42 1.34
C GLY A 115 -13.78 19.80 2.12
N ASN A 116 -12.82 20.57 2.61
CA ASN A 116 -11.76 20.06 3.47
C ASN A 116 -12.30 19.81 4.88
N LEU A 117 -11.95 18.66 5.49
CA LEU A 117 -12.32 18.31 6.87
C LEU A 117 -11.60 19.23 7.85
N VAL A 118 -12.34 20.12 8.53
CA VAL A 118 -11.74 21.05 9.51
C VAL A 118 -11.91 20.60 10.96
N LYS A 119 -12.84 19.67 11.23
CA LYS A 119 -13.04 19.13 12.57
C LYS A 119 -13.67 17.75 12.53
N GLU A 120 -13.15 16.87 13.36
CA GLU A 120 -13.73 15.58 13.70
C GLU A 120 -13.94 15.52 15.21
N THR A 121 -15.11 15.11 15.68
CA THR A 121 -15.42 14.97 17.11
C THR A 121 -15.89 13.54 17.37
N ASP A 122 -15.23 12.84 18.27
CA ASP A 122 -15.57 11.47 18.64
C ASP A 122 -16.79 11.40 19.58
N PRO A 123 -17.34 10.20 19.86
CA PRO A 123 -18.48 10.03 20.76
C PRO A 123 -18.27 10.49 22.19
N LEU A 124 -17.03 10.70 22.61
CA LEU A 124 -16.67 11.22 23.92
C LEU A 124 -16.52 12.75 23.92
N GLY A 125 -16.79 13.42 22.78
CA GLY A 125 -16.68 14.86 22.63
C GLY A 125 -15.25 15.37 22.43
N ARG A 126 -14.27 14.47 22.22
CA ARG A 126 -12.89 14.84 21.94
C ARG A 126 -12.76 15.20 20.48
N SER A 127 -12.07 16.28 20.16
CA SER A 127 -12.01 16.78 18.79
C SER A 127 -10.59 16.89 18.26
N ASN A 128 -10.39 16.43 17.03
CA ASN A 128 -9.27 16.82 16.19
C ASN A 128 -9.69 18.01 15.32
N THR A 129 -8.78 18.94 15.07
CA THR A 129 -9.04 20.07 14.17
C THR A 129 -7.92 20.23 13.15
N TYR A 130 -8.28 20.69 11.96
CA TYR A 130 -7.37 20.77 10.82
C TYR A 130 -7.49 22.15 10.16
N SER A 131 -6.39 22.66 9.67
CA SER A 131 -6.36 23.91 8.90
C SER A 131 -5.70 23.68 7.55
N TYR A 132 -6.12 24.44 6.55
CA TYR A 132 -5.63 24.30 5.18
C TYR A 132 -5.31 25.66 4.60
N ASP A 133 -4.41 25.68 3.63
CA ASP A 133 -4.15 26.86 2.81
C ASP A 133 -5.16 26.98 1.64
N LEU A 134 -4.99 27.98 0.80
CA LEU A 134 -5.85 28.18 -0.36
C LEU A 134 -5.69 27.13 -1.47
N ALA A 135 -4.60 26.37 -1.45
CA ALA A 135 -4.37 25.25 -2.37
C ALA A 135 -4.98 23.93 -1.85
N GLY A 136 -5.58 23.94 -0.64
CA GLY A 136 -6.14 22.74 0.00
C GLY A 136 -5.08 21.88 0.71
N GLN A 137 -3.87 22.38 0.91
CA GLN A 137 -2.82 21.65 1.62
C GLN A 137 -2.99 21.87 3.12
N MET A 138 -2.88 20.79 3.92
CA MET A 138 -3.05 20.84 5.38
C MET A 138 -1.90 21.61 6.02
N THR A 139 -2.17 22.79 6.60
CA THR A 139 -1.16 23.60 7.30
C THR A 139 -1.01 23.23 8.77
N SER A 140 -2.06 22.66 9.40
CA SER A 140 -1.95 22.16 10.76
C SER A 140 -3.00 21.10 11.09
N ALA A 141 -2.65 20.23 12.07
CA ALA A 141 -3.55 19.31 12.74
C ALA A 141 -3.36 19.45 14.25
N ALA A 142 -4.46 19.67 14.99
CA ALA A 142 -4.46 19.68 16.45
C ALA A 142 -5.20 18.46 16.99
N ASP A 143 -4.59 17.77 17.96
CA ASP A 143 -5.20 16.65 18.67
C ASP A 143 -6.22 17.12 19.72
N PRO A 144 -6.99 16.20 20.36
CA PRO A 144 -7.97 16.57 21.39
C PRO A 144 -7.38 17.25 22.63
N LEU A 145 -6.08 17.22 22.83
CA LEU A 145 -5.37 17.91 23.90
C LEU A 145 -4.84 19.28 23.45
N GLY A 146 -5.16 19.70 22.22
CA GLY A 146 -4.70 20.95 21.64
C GLY A 146 -3.22 20.93 21.20
N LYS A 147 -2.59 19.76 21.11
CA LYS A 147 -1.22 19.66 20.61
C LYS A 147 -1.22 19.76 19.11
N ILE A 148 -0.51 20.76 18.59
CA ILE A 148 -0.50 21.08 17.15
C ILE A 148 0.72 20.48 16.48
N THR A 149 0.48 19.80 15.34
CA THR A 149 1.48 19.51 14.31
C THR A 149 1.25 20.47 13.15
N ALA A 150 2.27 21.21 12.74
CA ALA A 150 2.20 22.14 11.61
C ALA A 150 3.05 21.67 10.42
N TYR A 151 2.63 22.04 9.22
CA TYR A 151 3.26 21.67 7.96
C TYR A 151 3.52 22.90 7.12
N THR A 152 4.67 22.94 6.46
CA THR A 152 4.97 23.94 5.43
C THR A 152 5.31 23.26 4.12
N TYR A 153 5.07 23.97 3.03
CA TYR A 153 5.19 23.42 1.68
C TYR A 153 6.02 24.35 0.80
N ASP A 154 6.65 23.78 -0.21
CA ASP A 154 7.19 24.55 -1.32
C ASP A 154 6.07 24.93 -2.33
N PRO A 155 6.36 25.75 -3.36
CA PRO A 155 5.37 26.09 -4.38
C PRO A 155 4.88 24.90 -5.22
N ALA A 156 5.59 23.77 -5.22
CA ALA A 156 5.20 22.57 -5.94
C ALA A 156 4.31 21.63 -5.09
N GLY A 157 4.14 21.94 -3.79
CA GLY A 157 3.31 21.17 -2.86
C GLY A 157 4.07 20.11 -2.06
N ASN A 158 5.39 20.09 -2.12
CA ASN A 158 6.19 19.19 -1.29
C ASN A 158 6.33 19.72 0.13
N ILE A 159 6.24 18.86 1.14
CA ILE A 159 6.41 19.25 2.56
C ILE A 159 7.87 19.65 2.80
N THR A 160 8.12 20.90 3.15
CA THR A 160 9.46 21.41 3.49
C THR A 160 9.77 21.33 4.97
N GLU A 161 8.77 21.41 5.85
CA GLU A 161 8.94 21.28 7.29
C GLU A 161 7.70 20.68 7.95
N ILE A 162 7.93 19.80 8.93
CA ILE A 162 6.91 19.31 9.90
C ILE A 162 7.36 19.79 11.28
N THR A 163 6.53 20.60 11.93
CA THR A 163 6.74 21.02 13.32
C THR A 163 5.79 20.24 14.23
N LYS A 164 6.30 19.33 15.05
CA LYS A 164 5.53 18.55 16.04
C LYS A 164 5.34 19.36 17.33
N PRO A 165 4.39 18.94 18.20
CA PRO A 165 4.22 19.52 19.54
C PRO A 165 5.56 19.61 20.31
N GLY A 166 5.76 20.75 21.00
CA GLY A 166 7.03 21.03 21.67
C GLY A 166 8.09 21.67 20.76
N GLY A 167 7.71 22.08 19.54
CA GLY A 167 8.59 22.81 18.61
C GLY A 167 9.63 21.93 17.90
N ARG A 168 9.47 20.61 17.94
CA ARG A 168 10.39 19.67 17.26
C ARG A 168 10.15 19.71 15.76
N LYS A 169 11.17 20.14 15.02
CA LYS A 169 11.12 20.34 13.58
C LYS A 169 11.83 19.22 12.83
N THR A 170 11.23 18.75 11.76
CA THR A 170 11.89 17.93 10.75
C THR A 170 11.76 18.67 9.42
N SER A 171 12.87 18.91 8.73
CA SER A 171 12.88 19.64 7.46
C SER A 171 13.33 18.75 6.32
N TYR A 172 12.82 19.02 5.12
CA TYR A 172 13.06 18.23 3.92
C TYR A 172 13.59 19.13 2.80
N GLY A 173 14.60 18.69 2.09
CA GLY A 173 15.09 19.29 0.86
C GLY A 173 14.82 18.40 -0.33
N TYR A 174 14.59 19.01 -1.50
CA TYR A 174 14.22 18.29 -2.72
C TYR A 174 15.12 18.72 -3.88
N ASP A 175 15.26 17.83 -4.86
CA ASP A 175 15.80 18.18 -6.17
C ASP A 175 14.69 18.68 -7.13
N LYS A 176 15.07 19.00 -8.36
CA LYS A 176 14.13 19.46 -9.42
C LYS A 176 13.13 18.38 -9.86
N ASN A 177 13.37 17.11 -9.55
CA ASN A 177 12.50 15.99 -9.87
C ASN A 177 11.64 15.58 -8.66
N TYR A 178 11.66 16.42 -7.58
CA TYR A 178 10.93 16.20 -6.32
C TYR A 178 11.43 15.00 -5.50
N ASN A 179 12.61 14.48 -5.76
CA ASN A 179 13.23 13.48 -4.90
C ASN A 179 13.74 14.15 -3.61
N VAL A 180 13.55 13.47 -2.45
CA VAL A 180 14.05 13.98 -1.16
C VAL A 180 15.57 13.87 -1.12
N THR A 181 16.28 14.99 -1.15
CA THR A 181 17.75 15.04 -1.12
C THR A 181 18.32 15.23 0.28
N SER A 182 17.51 15.71 1.22
CA SER A 182 17.93 15.84 2.62
C SER A 182 16.77 15.78 3.59
N VAL A 183 17.04 15.21 4.76
CA VAL A 183 16.14 15.22 5.92
C VAL A 183 16.94 15.73 7.12
N THR A 184 16.48 16.85 7.72
CA THR A 184 17.05 17.37 8.96
C THR A 184 16.13 17.00 10.11
N ASP A 185 16.63 16.30 11.10
CA ASP A 185 15.87 15.88 12.26
C ASP A 185 15.71 17.02 13.30
N PRO A 186 14.88 16.85 14.36
CA PRO A 186 14.69 17.88 15.38
C PRO A 186 15.93 18.22 16.22
N MET A 187 17.00 17.44 16.14
CA MET A 187 18.28 17.69 16.82
C MET A 187 19.27 18.40 15.90
N GLY A 188 18.91 18.64 14.63
CA GLY A 188 19.74 19.28 13.63
C GLY A 188 20.65 18.31 12.84
N TYR A 189 20.53 17.02 13.06
CA TYR A 189 21.26 16.03 12.27
C TYR A 189 20.68 15.91 10.86
N VAL A 190 21.56 15.82 9.85
CA VAL A 190 21.15 15.83 8.45
C VAL A 190 21.51 14.48 7.79
N ALA A 191 20.51 13.75 7.34
CA ALA A 191 20.67 12.67 6.39
C ALA A 191 20.53 13.21 4.96
N LYS A 192 21.31 12.67 4.01
CA LYS A 192 21.30 13.12 2.60
C LYS A 192 21.17 11.93 1.67
N THR A 193 20.46 12.13 0.55
CA THR A 193 20.32 11.16 -0.53
C THR A 193 20.66 11.82 -1.86
N VAL A 194 21.49 11.16 -2.66
CA VAL A 194 21.87 11.58 -4.00
C VAL A 194 21.24 10.64 -5.02
N TYR A 195 20.71 11.21 -6.09
CA TYR A 195 20.06 10.48 -7.17
C TYR A 195 20.80 10.67 -8.50
N ASP A 196 20.72 9.68 -9.36
CA ASP A 196 21.14 9.81 -10.75
C ASP A 196 20.03 10.46 -11.61
N LYS A 197 20.31 10.57 -12.92
CA LYS A 197 19.36 11.14 -13.90
C LYS A 197 18.07 10.33 -14.07
N ASP A 198 18.06 9.04 -13.68
CA ASP A 198 16.93 8.12 -13.76
C ASP A 198 16.18 8.01 -12.41
N ASN A 199 16.47 8.94 -11.47
CA ASN A 199 15.91 9.01 -10.10
C ASN A 199 16.24 7.78 -9.23
N ARG A 200 17.35 7.09 -9.49
CA ARG A 200 17.82 5.99 -8.66
C ARG A 200 18.79 6.53 -7.62
N VAL A 201 18.72 6.02 -6.39
CA VAL A 201 19.62 6.43 -5.30
C VAL A 201 21.04 5.96 -5.61
N THR A 202 22.00 6.88 -5.67
CA THR A 202 23.43 6.56 -5.87
C THR A 202 24.27 6.70 -4.61
N GLU A 203 23.84 7.51 -3.64
CA GLU A 203 24.50 7.65 -2.35
C GLU A 203 23.47 8.03 -1.26
N GLU A 204 23.58 7.39 -0.11
CA GLU A 204 22.92 7.81 1.12
C GLU A 204 23.99 8.17 2.16
N THR A 205 23.79 9.32 2.83
CA THR A 205 24.62 9.74 3.96
C THR A 205 23.75 9.86 5.19
N ASP A 206 24.07 9.10 6.23
CA ASP A 206 23.31 9.17 7.48
C ASP A 206 23.68 10.41 8.32
N ALA A 207 22.94 10.58 9.43
CA ALA A 207 23.11 11.69 10.35
C ALA A 207 24.52 11.77 11.02
N LEU A 208 25.29 10.70 10.97
CA LEU A 208 26.66 10.63 11.45
C LEU A 208 27.69 10.88 10.35
N GLY A 209 27.24 11.14 9.11
CA GLY A 209 28.09 11.37 7.95
C GLY A 209 28.62 10.07 7.32
N GLN A 210 28.13 8.90 7.74
CA GLN A 210 28.52 7.62 7.15
C GLN A 210 27.76 7.44 5.82
N LYS A 211 28.46 6.95 4.81
CA LYS A 211 27.95 6.85 3.45
C LYS A 211 27.73 5.40 3.03
N GLU A 212 26.64 5.17 2.32
CA GLU A 212 26.38 3.97 1.54
C GLU A 212 26.15 4.36 0.09
N SER A 213 26.70 3.63 -0.89
CA SER A 213 26.59 4.00 -2.28
C SER A 213 26.24 2.81 -3.17
N TYR A 214 25.57 3.11 -4.29
CA TYR A 214 24.99 2.14 -5.20
C TYR A 214 25.39 2.45 -6.63
N THR A 215 25.65 1.41 -7.42
CA THR A 215 25.78 1.53 -8.88
C THR A 215 24.76 0.64 -9.57
N TYR A 216 24.42 0.99 -10.80
CA TYR A 216 23.34 0.32 -11.54
C TYR A 216 23.78 0.00 -12.97
N ASP A 217 23.18 -1.06 -13.51
CA ASP A 217 23.24 -1.33 -14.95
C ASP A 217 22.17 -0.53 -15.71
N LYS A 218 22.16 -0.74 -17.05
CA LYS A 218 21.18 -0.11 -17.96
C LYS A 218 19.73 -0.54 -17.69
N ASP A 219 19.51 -1.70 -17.08
CA ASP A 219 18.19 -2.26 -16.74
C ASP A 219 17.75 -1.88 -15.34
N SER A 220 18.48 -0.94 -14.68
CA SER A 220 18.25 -0.42 -13.34
C SER A 220 18.43 -1.45 -12.21
N ARG A 221 19.21 -2.51 -12.45
CA ARG A 221 19.57 -3.48 -11.41
C ARG A 221 20.84 -3.00 -10.71
N VAL A 222 20.92 -3.20 -9.39
CA VAL A 222 22.08 -2.80 -8.58
C VAL A 222 23.30 -3.65 -8.93
N THR A 223 24.37 -3.05 -9.45
CA THR A 223 25.62 -3.75 -9.79
C THR A 223 26.65 -3.71 -8.66
N SER A 224 26.57 -2.73 -7.75
CA SER A 224 27.35 -2.78 -6.51
C SER A 224 26.69 -1.98 -5.39
N ILE A 225 27.00 -2.40 -4.15
CA ILE A 225 26.71 -1.67 -2.91
C ILE A 225 28.02 -1.50 -2.17
N THR A 226 28.35 -0.24 -1.83
CA THR A 226 29.47 0.05 -0.90
C THR A 226 28.89 0.45 0.44
N ASP A 227 29.11 -0.35 1.46
CA ASP A 227 28.57 -0.15 2.82
C ASP A 227 29.22 1.05 3.53
N LYS A 228 28.66 1.44 4.68
CA LYS A 228 29.15 2.56 5.51
C LYS A 228 30.58 2.39 6.05
N ARG A 229 31.15 1.20 5.94
CA ARG A 229 32.56 0.91 6.29
C ARG A 229 33.49 0.97 5.08
N GLY A 230 32.94 1.28 3.89
CA GLY A 230 33.66 1.32 2.64
C GLY A 230 33.88 -0.05 1.98
N PHE A 231 33.18 -1.09 2.41
CA PHE A 231 33.27 -2.41 1.80
C PHE A 231 32.27 -2.53 0.65
N THR A 232 32.76 -2.95 -0.51
CA THR A 232 31.93 -3.10 -1.71
C THR A 232 31.57 -4.57 -1.95
N THR A 233 30.27 -4.81 -2.18
CA THR A 233 29.73 -6.06 -2.72
C THR A 233 29.25 -5.82 -4.13
N GLY A 234 29.69 -6.64 -5.09
CA GLY A 234 29.31 -6.55 -6.51
C GLY A 234 28.32 -7.65 -6.89
N PHE A 235 27.49 -7.35 -7.91
CA PHE A 235 26.48 -8.26 -8.45
C PHE A 235 26.53 -8.30 -9.96
N ASP A 236 26.64 -9.50 -10.53
CA ASP A 236 26.42 -9.73 -11.95
C ASP A 236 25.12 -10.51 -12.15
N TYR A 237 24.42 -10.24 -13.24
CA TYR A 237 23.11 -10.80 -13.54
C TYR A 237 23.12 -11.66 -14.79
N ASP A 238 22.29 -12.69 -14.82
CA ASP A 238 22.01 -13.46 -16.01
C ASP A 238 21.06 -12.71 -16.97
N ALA A 239 20.73 -13.33 -18.10
CA ALA A 239 19.84 -12.75 -19.11
C ALA A 239 18.37 -12.61 -18.62
N HIS A 240 17.94 -13.37 -17.60
CA HIS A 240 16.61 -13.30 -17.01
C HIS A 240 16.55 -12.22 -15.91
N GLY A 241 17.70 -11.75 -15.40
CA GLY A 241 17.78 -10.76 -14.34
C GLY A 241 18.04 -11.35 -12.96
N ASN A 242 18.36 -12.63 -12.86
CA ASN A 242 18.75 -13.28 -11.61
C ASN A 242 20.22 -12.98 -11.32
N ILE A 243 20.56 -12.81 -10.02
CA ILE A 243 21.96 -12.63 -9.62
C ILE A 243 22.71 -13.93 -9.87
N GLN A 244 23.66 -13.92 -10.81
CA GLN A 244 24.49 -15.09 -11.11
C GLN A 244 25.86 -15.07 -10.43
N VAL A 245 26.39 -13.88 -10.08
CA VAL A 245 27.66 -13.74 -9.33
C VAL A 245 27.51 -12.70 -8.25
N VAL A 246 27.95 -13.04 -7.05
CA VAL A 246 28.15 -12.10 -5.95
C VAL A 246 29.65 -12.00 -5.68
N THR A 247 30.22 -10.80 -5.77
CA THR A 247 31.61 -10.51 -5.47
C THR A 247 31.67 -9.83 -4.10
N ASP A 248 32.37 -10.44 -3.14
CA ASP A 248 32.53 -9.88 -1.80
C ASP A 248 33.59 -8.76 -1.76
N LYS A 249 33.70 -8.11 -0.60
CA LYS A 249 34.67 -7.02 -0.34
C LYS A 249 36.14 -7.40 -0.55
N THR A 250 36.49 -8.67 -0.64
CA THR A 250 37.85 -9.17 -0.86
C THR A 250 38.10 -9.52 -2.33
N GLY A 251 37.05 -9.43 -3.18
CA GLY A 251 37.10 -9.84 -4.58
C GLY A 251 36.78 -11.32 -4.80
N LEU A 252 36.45 -12.06 -3.75
CA LEU A 252 36.04 -13.46 -3.85
C LEU A 252 34.62 -13.55 -4.42
N LYS A 253 34.38 -14.56 -5.28
CA LYS A 253 33.15 -14.71 -6.05
C LYS A 253 32.37 -15.96 -5.64
N SER A 254 31.08 -15.77 -5.36
CA SER A 254 30.11 -16.86 -5.26
C SER A 254 29.25 -16.88 -6.52
N HIS A 255 28.96 -18.09 -7.04
CA HIS A 255 28.17 -18.29 -8.25
C HIS A 255 26.83 -18.93 -7.92
N LEU A 256 25.77 -18.41 -8.54
CA LEU A 256 24.40 -18.87 -8.37
C LEU A 256 23.86 -19.36 -9.73
N GLU A 257 23.19 -20.51 -9.73
CA GLU A 257 22.59 -21.10 -10.92
C GLU A 257 21.10 -21.31 -10.70
N TYR A 258 20.30 -21.11 -11.75
CA TYR A 258 18.85 -21.15 -11.70
C TYR A 258 18.29 -22.11 -12.74
N ASP A 259 17.09 -22.63 -12.49
CA ASP A 259 16.35 -23.39 -13.50
C ASP A 259 15.56 -22.45 -14.44
N LYS A 260 14.82 -23.04 -15.38
CA LYS A 260 13.98 -22.31 -16.35
C LYS A 260 12.80 -21.53 -15.74
N ASN A 261 12.47 -21.80 -14.48
CA ASN A 261 11.41 -21.13 -13.72
C ASN A 261 11.99 -20.10 -12.76
N ASP A 262 13.30 -19.77 -12.87
CA ASP A 262 14.07 -18.86 -12.02
C ASP A 262 14.20 -19.34 -10.56
N ASN A 263 14.06 -20.64 -10.29
CA ASN A 263 14.35 -21.22 -8.98
C ASN A 263 15.87 -21.39 -8.84
N LEU A 264 16.44 -20.97 -7.68
CA LEU A 264 17.85 -21.14 -7.37
C LEU A 264 18.18 -22.64 -7.19
N THR A 265 18.96 -23.22 -8.08
CA THR A 265 19.30 -24.68 -8.07
C THR A 265 20.64 -24.97 -7.43
N LYS A 266 21.57 -24.00 -7.50
CA LYS A 266 22.93 -24.23 -6.97
C LYS A 266 23.57 -22.91 -6.53
N VAL A 267 24.30 -22.98 -5.45
CA VAL A 267 25.25 -21.95 -5.01
C VAL A 267 26.65 -22.61 -4.89
N THR A 268 27.61 -22.01 -5.56
CA THR A 268 29.04 -22.33 -5.33
C THR A 268 29.66 -21.16 -4.59
N ASP A 269 30.08 -21.38 -3.36
CA ASP A 269 30.71 -20.32 -2.58
C ASP A 269 32.12 -19.97 -3.08
N ALA A 270 32.69 -18.93 -2.54
CA ALA A 270 34.02 -18.44 -2.92
C ALA A 270 35.18 -19.41 -2.61
N LEU A 271 34.96 -20.42 -1.80
CA LEU A 271 35.96 -21.46 -1.44
C LEU A 271 35.70 -22.75 -2.23
N GLY A 272 34.70 -22.80 -3.09
CA GLY A 272 34.32 -23.95 -3.92
C GLY A 272 33.32 -24.90 -3.23
N GLY A 273 32.79 -24.56 -2.07
CA GLY A 273 31.70 -25.29 -1.42
C GLY A 273 30.43 -25.19 -2.24
N VAL A 274 29.72 -26.32 -2.43
CA VAL A 274 28.55 -26.41 -3.31
C VAL A 274 27.31 -26.74 -2.49
N THR A 275 26.31 -25.87 -2.56
CA THR A 275 24.97 -26.11 -2.02
C THR A 275 23.99 -26.27 -3.19
N THR A 276 23.13 -27.28 -3.16
CA THR A 276 22.13 -27.54 -4.20
C THR A 276 20.72 -27.57 -3.64
N TYR A 277 19.77 -27.18 -4.51
CA TYR A 277 18.34 -27.12 -4.22
C TYR A 277 17.55 -27.83 -5.32
N GLY A 278 16.56 -28.62 -4.96
CA GLY A 278 15.68 -29.28 -5.92
C GLY A 278 14.22 -28.95 -5.62
N TYR A 279 13.46 -28.81 -6.69
CA TYR A 279 12.07 -28.35 -6.63
C TYR A 279 11.14 -29.36 -7.31
N ASP A 280 9.88 -29.40 -6.88
CA ASP A 280 8.82 -30.14 -7.55
C ASP A 280 8.25 -29.32 -8.74
N ASN A 281 7.28 -29.92 -9.46
CA ASN A 281 6.64 -29.26 -10.61
C ASN A 281 5.78 -28.02 -10.24
N MET A 282 5.60 -27.75 -8.96
CA MET A 282 4.90 -26.58 -8.42
C MET A 282 5.85 -25.56 -7.77
N ASP A 283 7.15 -25.70 -8.06
CA ASP A 283 8.24 -24.85 -7.53
C ASP A 283 8.38 -24.91 -5.99
N ASN A 284 7.90 -25.99 -5.34
CA ASN A 284 8.17 -26.21 -3.93
C ASN A 284 9.56 -26.85 -3.75
N LEU A 285 10.36 -26.33 -2.80
CA LEU A 285 11.66 -26.90 -2.45
C LEU A 285 11.46 -28.31 -1.85
N VAL A 286 12.03 -29.35 -2.48
CA VAL A 286 11.90 -30.76 -2.05
C VAL A 286 13.24 -31.36 -1.63
N THR A 287 14.36 -30.83 -2.10
CA THR A 287 15.69 -31.29 -1.70
C THR A 287 16.62 -30.13 -1.41
N PHE A 288 17.47 -30.31 -0.43
CA PHE A 288 18.53 -29.41 -0.04
C PHE A 288 19.77 -30.21 0.33
N THR A 289 20.91 -29.91 -0.29
CA THR A 289 22.21 -30.52 0.05
C THR A 289 23.19 -29.40 0.32
N ASN A 290 23.77 -29.38 1.49
CA ASN A 290 24.79 -28.40 1.87
C ASN A 290 26.20 -28.91 1.50
N ALA A 291 27.14 -27.95 1.32
CA ALA A 291 28.56 -28.21 1.06
C ALA A 291 29.26 -28.90 2.23
#